data_24a9147945dbce42de00b634d7d76768
#
_entry.id   24a9147945dbce42de00b634d7d76768
#
_cell.length_a   1.000
_cell.length_b   1.000
_cell.length_c   1.000
_cell.angle_alpha   90.00
_cell.angle_beta   90.00
_cell.angle_gamma   90.00
#
_symmetry.space_group_name_H-M   'P 1'
#
loop_
_entity.id
_entity.type
_entity.pdbx_description
1 polymer ?
#
loop_
_entity_poly.entity_id
_entity_poly.type
_entity_poly.pdbx_seq_one_letter_code
_entity_poly.pdbx_strand_id
1 'polypeptide(L)'
;MDYKKTLEKLGGKKNLIIFLIIGIILIIAGSTFFPAKSGPKQQKQENKMEKVDEKALEEILSNIEGAGKVKVFITYQDSGTKEVATDVKRNTAQGQKEETDITVKTMTQQGGGQEPYVISEKSPEIKGILVTATGATSDEVKIRIYESVKAAVGVPLHKINVELGNK
;
A
#
# COMPACT_ATOMS: atom_id res chain seq x y z
N MET A 1 -39.30 34.62 -29.11
CA MET A 1 -39.67 33.33 -28.49
C MET A 1 -40.24 33.65 -27.10
N ASP A 2 -41.56 33.53 -26.98
CA ASP A 2 -42.31 34.06 -25.81
C ASP A 2 -42.33 33.07 -24.68
N TYR A 3 -41.33 33.15 -23.79
CA TYR A 3 -41.30 32.36 -22.56
C TYR A 3 -42.44 32.67 -21.57
N LYS A 4 -43.06 33.87 -21.70
CA LYS A 4 -44.22 34.27 -20.88
C LYS A 4 -45.46 33.44 -21.09
N LYS A 5 -45.74 33.02 -22.33
CA LYS A 5 -46.92 32.20 -22.68
C LYS A 5 -46.84 30.74 -22.21
N THR A 6 -45.61 30.24 -22.00
CA THR A 6 -45.41 28.87 -21.52
C THR A 6 -45.55 28.79 -20.00
N LEU A 7 -45.27 29.90 -19.29
CA LEU A 7 -45.37 30.00 -17.82
C LEU A 7 -46.82 30.14 -17.33
N GLU A 8 -47.73 30.76 -18.14
CA GLU A 8 -49.15 30.85 -17.81
C GLU A 8 -49.90 29.50 -17.96
N LYS A 9 -49.41 28.59 -18.80
CA LYS A 9 -50.02 27.28 -19.00
C LYS A 9 -49.63 26.24 -17.93
N LEU A 10 -48.66 26.53 -17.09
CA LEU A 10 -48.12 25.69 -15.98
C LEU A 10 -48.80 26.00 -14.64
N GLY A 11 -49.99 26.69 -14.66
CA GLY A 11 -50.82 26.88 -13.46
C GLY A 11 -50.11 27.61 -12.33
N GLY A 12 -50.46 28.89 -12.16
CA GLY A 12 -50.20 29.80 -11.08
C GLY A 12 -48.97 29.63 -10.20
N LYS A 13 -48.48 30.74 -9.62
CA LYS A 13 -47.29 30.80 -8.71
C LYS A 13 -47.19 29.67 -7.67
N LYS A 14 -48.31 29.06 -7.27
CA LYS A 14 -48.36 27.92 -6.33
C LYS A 14 -47.80 26.63 -6.93
N ASN A 15 -48.09 26.33 -8.20
CA ASN A 15 -47.61 25.13 -8.86
C ASN A 15 -46.10 25.24 -9.21
N LEU A 16 -45.63 26.45 -9.46
CA LEU A 16 -44.20 26.71 -9.71
C LEU A 16 -43.37 26.46 -8.41
N ILE A 17 -43.89 26.83 -7.25
CA ILE A 17 -43.28 26.53 -5.96
C ILE A 17 -43.27 25.01 -5.69
N ILE A 18 -44.35 24.30 -6.04
CA ILE A 18 -44.44 22.86 -5.87
C ILE A 18 -43.38 22.13 -6.74
N PHE A 19 -43.24 22.56 -8.01
CA PHE A 19 -42.19 21.97 -8.89
C PHE A 19 -40.79 22.28 -8.41
N LEU A 20 -40.56 23.45 -7.82
CA LEU A 20 -39.27 23.81 -7.23
C LEU A 20 -38.96 22.93 -6.00
N ILE A 21 -39.95 22.70 -5.13
CA ILE A 21 -39.79 21.80 -3.98
C ILE A 21 -39.54 20.37 -4.40
N ILE A 22 -40.27 19.86 -5.41
CA ILE A 22 -40.07 18.52 -5.96
C ILE A 22 -38.66 18.39 -6.57
N GLY A 23 -38.18 19.40 -7.30
CA GLY A 23 -36.85 19.45 -7.85
C GLY A 23 -35.74 19.35 -6.77
N ILE A 24 -35.91 20.08 -5.68
CA ILE A 24 -34.99 20.05 -4.54
C ILE A 24 -35.03 18.68 -3.86
N ILE A 25 -36.20 18.07 -3.67
CA ILE A 25 -36.34 16.73 -3.09
C ILE A 25 -35.67 15.67 -4.00
N LEU A 26 -35.80 15.78 -5.33
CA LEU A 26 -35.13 14.90 -6.27
C LEU A 26 -33.60 15.04 -6.26
N ILE A 27 -33.07 16.24 -6.06
CA ILE A 27 -31.63 16.46 -5.93
C ILE A 27 -31.11 15.82 -4.62
N ILE A 28 -31.83 15.98 -3.52
CA ILE A 28 -31.46 15.40 -2.22
C ILE A 28 -31.59 13.87 -2.27
N ALA A 29 -32.66 13.33 -2.84
CA ALA A 29 -32.84 11.88 -3.01
C ALA A 29 -31.84 11.28 -4.02
N GLY A 30 -31.48 12.02 -5.06
CA GLY A 30 -30.46 11.59 -6.04
C GLY A 30 -29.08 11.44 -5.43
N SER A 31 -28.72 12.27 -4.45
CA SER A 31 -27.42 12.19 -3.79
C SER A 31 -27.28 10.98 -2.83
N THR A 32 -28.41 10.44 -2.35
CA THR A 32 -28.41 9.26 -1.47
C THR A 32 -28.62 7.95 -2.23
N PHE A 33 -29.26 7.98 -3.40
CA PHE A 33 -29.57 6.78 -4.19
C PHE A 33 -28.51 6.44 -5.26
N PHE A 34 -27.71 7.42 -5.70
CA PHE A 34 -26.53 7.17 -6.47
C PHE A 34 -25.33 7.33 -5.54
N PRO A 35 -24.79 6.25 -4.94
CA PRO A 35 -23.45 6.32 -4.41
C PRO A 35 -22.62 6.78 -5.61
N ALA A 36 -22.07 7.99 -5.52
CA ALA A 36 -21.07 8.44 -6.46
C ALA A 36 -20.10 7.26 -6.57
N LYS A 37 -20.08 6.57 -7.74
CA LYS A 37 -18.97 5.69 -8.06
C LYS A 37 -17.77 6.58 -7.89
N SER A 38 -17.17 6.52 -6.70
CA SER A 38 -15.80 6.96 -6.51
C SER A 38 -15.09 6.32 -7.66
N GLY A 39 -14.68 7.14 -8.64
CA GLY A 39 -13.83 6.70 -9.73
C GLY A 39 -12.78 5.82 -9.12
N PRO A 40 -12.21 4.85 -9.84
CA PRO A 40 -11.25 3.94 -9.27
C PRO A 40 -10.30 4.84 -8.48
N LYS A 41 -10.33 4.71 -7.14
CA LYS A 41 -9.23 5.21 -6.34
C LYS A 41 -8.06 4.54 -7.02
N GLN A 42 -7.35 5.29 -7.84
CA GLN A 42 -5.99 4.93 -8.14
C GLN A 42 -5.38 4.75 -6.75
N GLN A 43 -5.42 3.51 -6.28
CA GLN A 43 -4.47 3.09 -5.28
C GLN A 43 -3.17 3.52 -5.93
N LYS A 44 -2.66 4.66 -5.48
CA LYS A 44 -1.26 4.99 -5.60
C LYS A 44 -0.63 3.69 -5.12
N GLN A 45 -0.27 2.83 -6.06
CA GLN A 45 0.67 1.77 -5.78
C GLN A 45 1.93 2.54 -5.42
N GLU A 46 1.98 2.97 -4.14
CA GLU A 46 3.26 3.09 -3.53
C GLU A 46 3.87 1.72 -3.79
N ASN A 47 4.88 1.69 -4.62
CA ASN A 47 5.79 0.56 -4.74
C ASN A 47 6.42 0.41 -3.35
N LYS A 48 5.60 -0.10 -2.43
CA LYS A 48 6.01 -0.46 -1.09
C LYS A 48 6.80 -1.72 -1.31
N MET A 49 8.12 -1.61 -1.22
CA MET A 49 9.00 -2.76 -1.24
C MET A 49 8.36 -3.87 -0.44
N GLU A 50 8.25 -5.04 -1.06
CA GLU A 50 7.49 -6.16 -0.54
C GLU A 50 8.09 -6.60 0.81
N LYS A 51 7.45 -6.12 1.86
CA LYS A 51 7.71 -6.59 3.22
C LYS A 51 6.92 -7.85 3.45
N VAL A 52 7.45 -8.74 4.27
CA VAL A 52 6.72 -9.96 4.68
C VAL A 52 5.40 -9.55 5.33
N ASP A 53 4.31 -10.18 4.90
CA ASP A 53 2.99 -9.98 5.52
C ASP A 53 2.93 -10.73 6.86
N GLU A 54 3.12 -9.98 7.95
CA GLU A 54 3.11 -10.52 9.31
C GLU A 54 1.77 -11.22 9.64
N LYS A 55 0.64 -10.69 9.14
CA LYS A 55 -0.68 -11.27 9.41
C LYS A 55 -0.87 -12.61 8.71
N ALA A 56 -0.47 -12.71 7.45
CA ALA A 56 -0.52 -13.97 6.71
C ALA A 56 0.39 -15.01 7.37
N LEU A 57 1.56 -14.60 7.85
CA LEU A 57 2.48 -15.48 8.56
C LEU A 57 1.90 -15.92 9.92
N GLU A 58 1.28 -15.03 10.70
CA GLU A 58 0.57 -15.35 11.95
C GLU A 58 -0.52 -16.40 11.73
N GLU A 59 -1.32 -16.22 10.68
CA GLU A 59 -2.41 -17.15 10.34
C GLU A 59 -1.87 -18.55 10.00
N ILE A 60 -0.86 -18.63 9.15
CA ILE A 60 -0.25 -19.90 8.75
C ILE A 60 0.38 -20.60 9.96
N LEU A 61 1.14 -19.87 10.78
CA LEU A 61 1.79 -20.45 11.95
C LEU A 61 0.77 -20.89 13.03
N SER A 62 -0.38 -20.22 13.15
CA SER A 62 -1.43 -20.60 14.07
C SER A 62 -2.10 -21.93 13.71
N ASN A 63 -1.98 -22.38 12.45
CA ASN A 63 -2.47 -23.68 11.99
C ASN A 63 -1.53 -24.85 12.33
N ILE A 64 -0.33 -24.57 12.86
CA ILE A 64 0.58 -25.63 13.33
C ILE A 64 -0.01 -26.26 14.58
N GLU A 65 -0.09 -27.60 14.59
CA GLU A 65 -0.60 -28.35 15.73
C GLU A 65 0.18 -28.04 17.01
N GLY A 66 -0.54 -27.61 18.04
CA GLY A 66 0.04 -27.22 19.32
C GLY A 66 0.54 -25.79 19.41
N ALA A 67 0.59 -25.01 18.32
CA ALA A 67 1.07 -23.62 18.35
C ALA A 67 0.10 -22.66 19.06
N GLY A 68 -1.21 -22.91 18.93
CA GLY A 68 -2.23 -22.04 19.48
C GLY A 68 -2.26 -20.66 18.79
N LYS A 69 -2.53 -19.62 19.55
CA LYS A 69 -2.55 -18.25 19.01
C LYS A 69 -1.12 -17.76 18.81
N VAL A 70 -0.79 -17.35 17.59
CA VAL A 70 0.56 -16.86 17.23
C VAL A 70 0.52 -15.38 16.92
N LYS A 71 1.57 -14.68 17.36
CA LYS A 71 1.88 -13.30 16.99
C LYS A 71 3.30 -13.22 16.46
N VAL A 72 3.49 -12.46 15.41
CA VAL A 72 4.78 -12.28 14.75
C VAL A 72 5.14 -10.79 14.74
N PHE A 73 6.39 -10.50 15.03
CA PHE A 73 6.96 -9.16 14.91
C PHE A 73 8.28 -9.24 14.14
N ILE A 74 8.37 -8.49 13.04
CA ILE A 74 9.53 -8.51 12.15
C ILE A 74 10.24 -7.15 12.25
N THR A 75 11.54 -7.20 12.56
CA THR A 75 12.41 -6.02 12.54
C THR A 75 13.26 -6.04 11.29
N TYR A 76 13.27 -4.93 10.57
CA TYR A 76 14.08 -4.74 9.36
C TYR A 76 15.33 -3.93 9.68
N GLN A 77 16.43 -4.24 8.99
CA GLN A 77 17.70 -3.54 9.13
C GLN A 77 17.70 -2.21 8.38
N ASP A 78 17.00 -2.18 7.24
CA ASP A 78 16.88 -1.03 6.35
C ASP A 78 15.46 -0.93 5.77
N SER A 79 15.22 0.09 4.95
CA SER A 79 13.94 0.29 4.26
C SER A 79 13.92 -0.32 2.87
N GLY A 80 14.98 -1.08 2.50
CA GLY A 80 15.24 -1.51 1.13
C GLY A 80 15.91 -0.42 0.29
N THR A 81 16.34 -0.79 -0.90
CA THR A 81 17.08 0.10 -1.80
C THR A 81 16.47 0.09 -3.19
N LYS A 82 16.29 1.28 -3.79
CA LYS A 82 15.94 1.43 -5.20
C LYS A 82 17.15 1.94 -5.95
N GLU A 83 17.60 1.18 -6.92
CA GLU A 83 18.64 1.61 -7.85
C GLU A 83 18.00 2.29 -9.05
N VAL A 84 18.37 3.53 -9.30
CA VAL A 84 17.82 4.34 -10.40
C VAL A 84 18.81 4.45 -11.54
N ALA A 85 18.29 4.52 -12.78
CA ALA A 85 19.13 4.76 -13.96
C ALA A 85 19.79 6.14 -13.87
N THR A 86 21.09 6.18 -14.06
CA THR A 86 21.88 7.41 -14.09
C THR A 86 22.65 7.53 -15.40
N ASP A 87 22.68 8.72 -15.98
CA ASP A 87 23.64 9.08 -17.02
C ASP A 87 24.87 9.71 -16.38
N VAL A 88 26.04 9.11 -16.61
CA VAL A 88 27.32 9.61 -16.10
C VAL A 88 28.06 10.27 -17.26
N LYS A 89 28.17 11.60 -17.25
CA LYS A 89 29.04 12.35 -18.18
C LYS A 89 30.36 12.65 -17.49
N ARG A 90 31.43 12.10 -18.03
CA ARG A 90 32.79 12.43 -17.60
C ARG A 90 33.39 13.44 -18.57
N ASN A 91 33.69 14.63 -18.09
CA ASN A 91 34.44 15.63 -18.86
C ASN A 91 35.90 15.57 -18.40
N THR A 92 36.77 15.00 -19.25
CA THR A 92 38.21 15.00 -19.01
C THR A 92 38.81 16.11 -19.84
N ALA A 93 38.91 17.30 -19.28
CA ALA A 93 39.73 18.38 -19.89
C ALA A 93 41.19 18.15 -19.46
N GLN A 94 42.12 18.19 -20.44
CA GLN A 94 43.55 18.00 -20.20
C GLN A 94 44.05 19.00 -19.15
N GLY A 95 44.41 18.52 -17.95
CA GLY A 95 45.04 19.33 -16.91
C GLY A 95 44.14 19.85 -15.80
N GLN A 96 42.85 19.51 -15.75
CA GLN A 96 41.91 19.87 -14.67
C GLN A 96 41.29 18.63 -14.01
N LYS A 97 40.77 18.83 -12.77
CA LYS A 97 40.08 17.81 -12.00
C LYS A 97 38.96 17.18 -12.83
N GLU A 98 38.89 15.86 -12.80
CA GLU A 98 37.82 15.09 -13.40
C GLU A 98 36.47 15.50 -12.79
N GLU A 99 35.63 16.15 -13.58
CA GLU A 99 34.29 16.55 -13.18
C GLU A 99 33.33 15.47 -13.67
N THR A 100 32.71 14.76 -12.74
CA THR A 100 31.72 13.71 -13.03
C THR A 100 30.33 14.29 -12.77
N ASP A 101 29.57 14.48 -13.83
CA ASP A 101 28.18 14.91 -13.75
C ASP A 101 27.25 13.70 -13.81
N ILE A 102 26.49 13.47 -12.72
CA ILE A 102 25.57 12.35 -12.59
C ILE A 102 24.15 12.87 -12.70
N THR A 103 23.45 12.50 -13.77
CA THR A 103 22.05 12.88 -13.97
C THR A 103 21.15 11.66 -13.84
N VAL A 104 20.12 11.72 -12.98
CA VAL A 104 19.11 10.66 -12.82
C VAL A 104 18.17 10.69 -14.03
N LYS A 105 17.98 9.54 -14.68
CA LYS A 105 16.95 9.38 -15.73
C LYS A 105 15.57 9.36 -15.11
N THR A 106 14.68 10.19 -15.66
CA THR A 106 13.28 10.25 -15.24
C THR A 106 12.36 9.84 -16.37
N MET A 107 11.18 9.29 -16.00
CA MET A 107 10.07 9.04 -16.91
C MET A 107 8.95 10.03 -16.62
N THR A 108 8.30 10.52 -17.68
CA THR A 108 7.12 11.37 -17.54
C THR A 108 5.88 10.48 -17.38
N GLN A 109 5.15 10.65 -16.28
CA GLN A 109 3.88 9.98 -16.05
C GLN A 109 2.72 10.69 -16.79
N GLN A 110 1.64 9.93 -17.07
CA GLN A 110 0.37 10.52 -17.51
C GLN A 110 -0.19 11.41 -16.39
N GLY A 111 0.00 12.72 -16.52
CA GLY A 111 -0.35 13.72 -15.51
C GLY A 111 0.77 14.75 -15.26
N GLY A 112 1.92 14.64 -15.96
CA GLY A 112 2.99 15.67 -15.97
C GLY A 112 4.00 15.54 -14.82
N GLY A 113 3.94 14.50 -13.99
CA GLY A 113 4.96 14.20 -12.97
C GLY A 113 6.18 13.50 -13.58
N GLN A 114 7.38 13.80 -13.04
CA GLN A 114 8.60 13.06 -13.36
C GLN A 114 8.93 12.11 -12.23
N GLU A 115 9.11 10.82 -12.56
CA GLU A 115 9.59 9.81 -11.61
C GLU A 115 10.93 9.22 -12.08
N PRO A 116 11.84 8.90 -11.14
CA PRO A 116 13.10 8.22 -11.48
C PRO A 116 12.84 6.88 -12.14
N TYR A 117 13.61 6.56 -13.17
CA TYR A 117 13.58 5.23 -13.79
C TYR A 117 14.28 4.23 -12.86
N VAL A 118 13.52 3.37 -12.17
CA VAL A 118 14.05 2.33 -11.28
C VAL A 118 14.51 1.14 -12.11
N ILE A 119 15.79 0.77 -11.99
CA ILE A 119 16.41 -0.37 -12.67
C ILE A 119 16.28 -1.63 -11.82
N SER A 120 16.47 -1.49 -10.52
CA SER A 120 16.46 -2.58 -9.55
C SER A 120 15.85 -2.13 -8.23
N GLU A 121 15.10 -3.02 -7.60
CA GLU A 121 14.50 -2.80 -6.29
C GLU A 121 14.89 -3.98 -5.40
N LYS A 122 15.58 -3.67 -4.29
CA LYS A 122 15.99 -4.66 -3.31
C LYS A 122 15.12 -4.54 -2.08
N SER A 123 14.42 -5.62 -1.71
CA SER A 123 13.57 -5.69 -0.53
C SER A 123 14.37 -5.43 0.76
N PRO A 124 13.71 -4.88 1.81
CA PRO A 124 14.33 -4.66 3.11
C PRO A 124 14.94 -5.94 3.69
N GLU A 125 16.15 -5.85 4.24
CA GLU A 125 16.77 -6.98 4.90
C GLU A 125 16.19 -7.17 6.32
N ILE A 126 15.83 -8.42 6.66
CA ILE A 126 15.31 -8.74 7.97
C ILE A 126 16.45 -8.81 8.99
N LYS A 127 16.35 -8.00 10.04
CA LYS A 127 17.28 -7.98 11.17
C LYS A 127 16.96 -9.10 12.15
N GLY A 128 15.67 -9.32 12.45
CA GLY A 128 15.21 -10.35 13.36
C GLY A 128 13.70 -10.55 13.32
N ILE A 129 13.27 -11.71 13.77
CA ILE A 129 11.87 -12.12 13.88
C ILE A 129 11.62 -12.62 15.29
N LEU A 130 10.62 -12.04 15.97
CA LEU A 130 10.11 -12.53 17.24
C LEU A 130 8.73 -13.16 17.00
N VAL A 131 8.58 -14.38 17.44
CA VAL A 131 7.30 -15.11 17.41
C VAL A 131 6.87 -15.40 18.83
N THR A 132 5.65 -15.07 19.17
CA THR A 132 5.04 -15.52 20.44
C THR A 132 3.88 -16.43 20.13
N ALA A 133 3.85 -17.62 20.75
CA ALA A 133 2.82 -18.62 20.53
C ALA A 133 2.30 -19.15 21.88
N THR A 134 0.97 -19.17 22.07
CA THR A 134 0.37 -19.59 23.35
C THR A 134 0.57 -21.08 23.62
N GLY A 135 0.91 -21.86 22.60
CA GLY A 135 1.19 -23.28 22.71
C GLY A 135 2.67 -23.65 22.64
N ALA A 136 3.60 -22.66 22.62
CA ALA A 136 5.04 -22.91 22.61
C ALA A 136 5.56 -23.38 23.97
N THR A 137 4.86 -24.33 24.59
CA THR A 137 5.21 -24.92 25.90
C THR A 137 6.20 -26.08 25.77
N SER A 138 6.21 -26.76 24.62
CA SER A 138 7.13 -27.87 24.33
C SER A 138 8.18 -27.45 23.32
N ASP A 139 9.36 -28.03 23.42
CA ASP A 139 10.45 -27.78 22.48
C ASP A 139 10.11 -28.24 21.07
N GLU A 140 9.29 -29.30 20.94
CA GLU A 140 8.83 -29.79 19.65
C GLU A 140 8.02 -28.74 18.89
N VAL A 141 7.06 -28.08 19.56
CA VAL A 141 6.25 -27.00 18.95
C VAL A 141 7.13 -25.81 18.59
N LYS A 142 8.08 -25.44 19.45
CA LYS A 142 9.04 -24.36 19.15
C LYS A 142 9.85 -24.67 17.91
N ILE A 143 10.40 -25.89 17.79
CA ILE A 143 11.21 -26.31 16.63
C ILE A 143 10.36 -26.26 15.36
N ARG A 144 9.12 -26.74 15.38
CA ARG A 144 8.21 -26.68 14.21
C ARG A 144 7.96 -25.22 13.78
N ILE A 145 7.75 -24.31 14.74
CA ILE A 145 7.58 -22.87 14.44
C ILE A 145 8.87 -22.29 13.85
N TYR A 146 10.04 -22.59 14.44
CA TYR A 146 11.33 -22.14 13.91
C TYR A 146 11.57 -22.57 12.47
N GLU A 147 11.34 -23.84 12.17
CA GLU A 147 11.53 -24.39 10.82
C GLU A 147 10.54 -23.80 9.83
N SER A 148 9.28 -23.60 10.24
CA SER A 148 8.25 -22.99 9.41
C SER A 148 8.57 -21.54 9.07
N VAL A 149 8.98 -20.74 10.05
CA VAL A 149 9.39 -19.34 9.83
C VAL A 149 10.62 -19.27 8.92
N LYS A 150 11.63 -20.11 9.17
CA LYS A 150 12.83 -20.20 8.34
C LYS A 150 12.48 -20.52 6.88
N ALA A 151 11.59 -21.49 6.68
CA ALA A 151 11.17 -21.91 5.33
C ALA A 151 10.36 -20.82 4.62
N ALA A 152 9.46 -20.13 5.34
CA ALA A 152 8.58 -19.11 4.77
C ALA A 152 9.31 -17.80 4.43
N VAL A 153 10.27 -17.41 5.27
CA VAL A 153 10.91 -16.07 5.19
C VAL A 153 12.35 -16.13 4.68
N GLY A 154 12.98 -17.31 4.71
CA GLY A 154 14.35 -17.50 4.20
C GLY A 154 15.45 -16.93 5.09
N VAL A 155 15.17 -16.65 6.38
CA VAL A 155 16.16 -16.12 7.32
C VAL A 155 16.86 -17.23 8.11
N PRO A 156 18.12 -17.04 8.54
CA PRO A 156 18.83 -18.02 9.36
C PRO A 156 18.22 -18.10 10.77
N LEU A 157 18.31 -19.27 11.41
CA LEU A 157 17.70 -19.55 12.71
C LEU A 157 18.13 -18.58 13.82
N HIS A 158 19.36 -18.09 13.83
CA HIS A 158 19.84 -17.14 14.83
C HIS A 158 19.15 -15.77 14.78
N LYS A 159 18.43 -15.46 13.70
CA LYS A 159 17.60 -14.26 13.56
C LYS A 159 16.14 -14.48 14.00
N ILE A 160 15.78 -15.70 14.41
CA ILE A 160 14.41 -16.06 14.81
C ILE A 160 14.42 -16.36 16.31
N ASN A 161 13.48 -15.77 17.06
CA ASN A 161 13.21 -16.14 18.44
C ASN A 161 11.75 -16.54 18.60
N VAL A 162 11.51 -17.64 19.34
CA VAL A 162 10.16 -18.15 19.61
C VAL A 162 9.95 -18.23 21.13
N GLU A 163 8.99 -17.47 21.61
CA GLU A 163 8.68 -17.34 23.03
C GLU A 163 7.26 -17.81 23.34
N LEU A 164 7.05 -18.25 24.59
CA LEU A 164 5.72 -18.57 25.08
C LEU A 164 4.88 -17.30 25.21
N GLY A 165 3.76 -17.26 24.50
CA GLY A 165 2.79 -16.17 24.55
C GLY A 165 1.77 -16.34 25.67
N ASN A 166 1.26 -15.24 26.21
CA ASN A 166 0.15 -15.26 27.16
C ASN A 166 -1.17 -15.63 26.45
N LYS A 167 -2.06 -16.33 27.18
CA LYS A 167 -3.41 -16.69 26.72
C LYS A 167 -4.32 -15.48 26.59
#